data_c3567b55f56c6498a693f679cfa13eeb
#
_entry.id   c3567b55f56c6498a693f679cfa13eeb
#
_cell.length_a   1.000
_cell.length_b   1.000
_cell.length_c   1.000
_cell.angle_alpha   90.00
_cell.angle_beta   90.00
_cell.angle_gamma   90.00
#
_symmetry.space_group_name_H-M   'P 1'
#
loop_
_entity.id
_entity.type
_entity.pdbx_description
1 polymer ?
#
loop_
_entity_poly.entity_id
_entity_poly.type
_entity_poly.pdbx_seq_one_letter_code
_entity_poly.pdbx_strand_id
1 'polypeptide(L)'
;MYLREPAAVLNHLARQVRPGGLIVFQELVFSMGRSEPSCPLLEKLRAWVHDTFMHAGADIEMGWKLFATFQRAGLPGPEMFLGSPVCAGPDSPMYRYIAETVRSLLPMMEYYGVASAEEVMVDNLADRLRIEMTAAGTVCAAPCLIGAWTRKLDSDLFQEA
;
A
#
# COMPACT_ATOMS: atom_id res chain seq x y z
N MET A 1 7.50 -2.69 0.28
CA MET A 1 7.12 -3.01 1.69
C MET A 1 7.67 -4.34 2.20
N TYR A 2 7.98 -5.34 1.36
CA TYR A 2 8.44 -6.68 1.80
C TYR A 2 9.97 -6.87 1.75
N LEU A 3 10.73 -5.87 1.34
CA LEU A 3 12.18 -5.97 1.18
C LEU A 3 12.90 -5.59 2.48
N ARG A 4 13.86 -6.41 2.91
CA ARG A 4 14.71 -6.09 4.06
C ARG A 4 15.68 -4.95 3.77
N GLU A 5 16.25 -4.92 2.56
CA GLU A 5 17.24 -3.94 2.10
C GLU A 5 16.77 -3.24 0.81
N PRO A 6 15.72 -2.40 0.87
CA PRO A 6 15.10 -1.83 -0.32
C PRO A 6 16.06 -0.97 -1.14
N ALA A 7 16.98 -0.24 -0.50
CA ALA A 7 17.97 0.58 -1.20
C ALA A 7 18.97 -0.27 -2.01
N ALA A 8 19.42 -1.39 -1.46
CA ALA A 8 20.33 -2.30 -2.17
C ALA A 8 19.65 -2.94 -3.39
N VAL A 9 18.39 -3.36 -3.23
CA VAL A 9 17.61 -3.92 -4.33
C VAL A 9 17.38 -2.86 -5.41
N LEU A 10 17.01 -1.64 -5.01
CA LEU A 10 16.80 -0.53 -5.96
C LEU A 10 18.09 -0.18 -6.72
N ASN A 11 19.24 -0.12 -6.03
CA ASN A 11 20.54 0.09 -6.68
C ASN A 11 20.83 -1.01 -7.72
N HIS A 12 20.58 -2.28 -7.36
CA HIS A 12 20.79 -3.40 -8.29
C HIS A 12 19.90 -3.28 -9.52
N LEU A 13 18.60 -3.00 -9.36
CA LEU A 13 17.64 -2.83 -10.45
C LEU A 13 18.00 -1.61 -11.33
N ALA A 14 18.43 -0.52 -10.73
CA ALA A 14 18.82 0.69 -11.43
C ALA A 14 20.00 0.47 -12.41
N ARG A 15 20.88 -0.51 -12.13
CA ARG A 15 21.98 -0.87 -13.06
C ARG A 15 21.46 -1.45 -14.37
N GLN A 16 20.29 -2.08 -14.39
CA GLN A 16 19.66 -2.64 -15.57
C GLN A 16 18.94 -1.59 -16.43
N VAL A 17 18.72 -0.40 -15.87
CA VAL A 17 18.09 0.71 -16.58
C VAL A 17 19.16 1.46 -17.37
N ARG A 18 18.89 1.76 -18.65
CA ARG A 18 19.79 2.57 -19.48
C ARG A 18 19.93 4.00 -18.92
N PRO A 19 21.03 4.71 -19.18
CA PRO A 19 21.14 6.14 -18.92
C PRO A 19 19.93 6.93 -19.45
N GLY A 20 19.47 7.95 -18.70
CA GLY A 20 18.25 8.71 -18.99
C GLY A 20 16.95 7.94 -18.79
N GLY A 21 17.02 6.63 -18.55
CA GLY A 21 15.84 5.78 -18.32
C GLY A 21 15.10 6.15 -17.04
N LEU A 22 13.77 5.99 -17.05
CA LEU A 22 12.89 6.29 -15.94
C LEU A 22 12.88 5.12 -14.93
N ILE A 23 13.00 5.45 -13.67
CA ILE A 23 12.85 4.53 -12.52
C ILE A 23 11.64 5.00 -11.73
N VAL A 24 10.64 4.13 -11.57
CA VAL A 24 9.38 4.43 -10.88
C VAL A 24 9.11 3.35 -9.85
N PHE A 25 8.77 3.76 -8.64
CA PHE A 25 8.30 2.88 -7.58
C PHE A 25 7.05 3.45 -6.94
N GLN A 26 6.21 2.57 -6.44
CA GLN A 26 5.02 2.95 -5.69
C GLN A 26 4.91 2.07 -4.45
N GLU A 27 4.64 2.69 -3.31
CA GLU A 27 4.54 2.00 -2.04
C GLU A 27 3.40 2.55 -1.19
N LEU A 28 2.92 1.69 -0.31
CA LEU A 28 1.79 1.93 0.57
C LEU A 28 2.14 2.88 1.72
N VAL A 29 1.16 3.66 2.13
CA VAL A 29 1.09 4.38 3.41
C VAL A 29 -0.23 3.99 4.08
N PHE A 30 -0.16 2.96 4.92
CA PHE A 30 -1.35 2.35 5.48
C PHE A 30 -2.09 3.26 6.47
N SER A 31 -1.34 4.04 7.25
CA SER A 31 -1.88 4.96 8.27
C SER A 31 -2.80 6.05 7.70
N MET A 32 -2.72 6.33 6.40
CA MET A 32 -3.51 7.38 5.76
C MET A 32 -4.91 6.95 5.31
N GLY A 33 -5.25 5.67 5.38
CA GLY A 33 -6.62 5.22 5.11
C GLY A 33 -7.60 5.75 6.17
N ARG A 34 -8.76 6.23 5.75
CA ARG A 34 -9.76 6.85 6.65
C ARG A 34 -11.18 6.60 6.18
N SER A 35 -12.12 6.59 7.12
CA SER A 35 -13.56 6.60 6.84
C SER A 35 -14.27 7.67 7.67
N GLU A 36 -15.31 8.30 7.11
CA GLU A 36 -16.13 9.31 7.78
C GLU A 36 -17.58 9.24 7.26
N PRO A 37 -18.59 9.05 8.08
CA PRO A 37 -18.45 8.59 9.47
C PRO A 37 -17.75 7.22 9.59
N SER A 38 -17.23 6.89 10.77
CA SER A 38 -16.60 5.60 11.01
C SER A 38 -17.58 4.45 10.76
N CYS A 39 -17.08 3.39 10.12
CA CYS A 39 -17.81 2.15 9.90
C CYS A 39 -17.13 1.02 10.70
N PRO A 40 -17.78 0.47 11.75
CA PRO A 40 -17.18 -0.51 12.64
C PRO A 40 -16.62 -1.74 11.92
N LEU A 41 -17.33 -2.27 10.91
CA LEU A 41 -16.84 -3.39 10.12
C LEU A 41 -15.55 -3.01 9.36
N LEU A 42 -15.51 -1.86 8.72
CA LEU A 42 -14.33 -1.40 8.00
C LEU A 42 -13.13 -1.20 8.93
N GLU A 43 -13.32 -0.61 10.10
CA GLU A 43 -12.25 -0.43 11.08
C GLU A 43 -11.72 -1.77 11.61
N LYS A 44 -12.61 -2.74 11.84
CA LYS A 44 -12.22 -4.11 12.22
C LYS A 44 -11.36 -4.78 11.14
N LEU A 45 -11.77 -4.67 9.88
CA LEU A 45 -10.99 -5.21 8.76
C LEU A 45 -9.63 -4.54 8.63
N ARG A 46 -9.56 -3.23 8.81
CA ARG A 46 -8.30 -2.48 8.80
C ARG A 46 -7.35 -2.95 9.90
N ALA A 47 -7.87 -3.17 11.10
CA ALA A 47 -7.08 -3.71 12.20
C ALA A 47 -6.51 -5.10 11.85
N TRP A 48 -7.33 -6.00 11.33
CA TRP A 48 -6.88 -7.34 10.93
C TRP A 48 -5.82 -7.30 9.82
N VAL A 49 -6.02 -6.48 8.80
CA VAL A 49 -5.04 -6.31 7.72
C VAL A 49 -3.73 -5.74 8.26
N HIS A 50 -3.81 -4.68 9.09
CA HIS A 50 -2.65 -4.10 9.76
C HIS A 50 -1.86 -5.15 10.55
N ASP A 51 -2.54 -5.85 11.46
CA ASP A 51 -1.88 -6.81 12.36
C ASP A 51 -1.27 -7.98 11.57
N THR A 52 -1.93 -8.43 10.51
CA THR A 52 -1.38 -9.46 9.61
C THR A 52 -0.08 -9.00 8.96
N PHE A 53 -0.02 -7.79 8.44
CA PHE A 53 1.20 -7.25 7.85
C PHE A 53 2.31 -7.03 8.88
N MET A 54 1.96 -6.57 10.09
CA MET A 54 2.94 -6.41 11.17
C MET A 54 3.56 -7.74 11.58
N HIS A 55 2.75 -8.80 11.72
CA HIS A 55 3.27 -10.15 12.00
C HIS A 55 4.12 -10.70 10.86
N ALA A 56 3.79 -10.36 9.62
CA ALA A 56 4.58 -10.74 8.45
C ALA A 56 5.89 -9.94 8.28
N GLY A 57 6.13 -8.95 9.13
CA GLY A 57 7.32 -8.08 9.06
C GLY A 57 7.31 -7.13 7.86
N ALA A 58 6.15 -6.81 7.32
CA ALA A 58 6.02 -5.87 6.21
C ALA A 58 6.11 -4.41 6.70
N ASP A 59 6.80 -3.57 5.95
CA ASP A 59 6.85 -2.13 6.20
C ASP A 59 5.68 -1.43 5.50
N ILE A 60 4.56 -1.33 6.20
CA ILE A 60 3.31 -0.77 5.66
C ILE A 60 3.31 0.76 5.52
N GLU A 61 4.38 1.41 5.95
CA GLU A 61 4.63 2.84 5.82
C GLU A 61 5.81 3.13 4.85
N MET A 62 6.15 2.16 4.00
CA MET A 62 7.29 2.25 3.09
C MET A 62 7.20 3.43 2.12
N GLY A 63 5.99 3.90 1.79
CA GLY A 63 5.78 5.07 0.94
C GLY A 63 6.52 6.31 1.44
N TRP A 64 6.52 6.58 2.76
CA TRP A 64 7.25 7.70 3.36
C TRP A 64 8.77 7.56 3.26
N LYS A 65 9.26 6.35 3.08
CA LYS A 65 10.70 6.04 3.06
C LYS A 65 11.29 6.06 1.65
N LEU A 66 10.45 6.20 0.61
CA LEU A 66 10.90 6.14 -0.79
C LEU A 66 11.97 7.17 -1.11
N PHE A 67 11.80 8.43 -0.69
CA PHE A 67 12.80 9.47 -0.95
C PHE A 67 14.19 9.07 -0.45
N ALA A 68 14.28 8.71 0.82
CA ALA A 68 15.56 8.27 1.42
C ALA A 68 16.08 6.96 0.81
N THR A 69 15.18 6.09 0.33
CA THR A 69 15.55 4.84 -0.33
C THR A 69 16.22 5.11 -1.67
N PHE A 70 15.68 6.03 -2.49
CA PHE A 70 16.32 6.45 -3.74
C PHE A 70 17.71 7.06 -3.49
N GLN A 71 17.83 7.97 -2.53
CA GLN A 71 19.11 8.57 -2.19
C GLN A 71 20.15 7.52 -1.73
N ARG A 72 19.75 6.61 -0.82
CA ARG A 72 20.64 5.52 -0.36
C ARG A 72 20.99 4.51 -1.46
N ALA A 73 20.17 4.40 -2.48
CA ALA A 73 20.47 3.61 -3.67
C ALA A 73 21.45 4.31 -4.63
N GLY A 74 21.89 5.54 -4.34
CA GLY A 74 22.76 6.33 -5.21
C GLY A 74 22.04 6.95 -6.40
N LEU A 75 20.74 7.12 -6.31
CA LEU A 75 19.91 7.73 -7.36
C LEU A 75 19.62 9.20 -7.01
N PRO A 76 19.32 10.06 -8.01
CA PRO A 76 18.78 11.39 -7.76
C PRO A 76 17.53 11.32 -6.88
N GLY A 77 17.31 12.36 -6.07
CA GLY A 77 16.07 12.49 -5.30
C GLY A 77 14.85 12.41 -6.23
N PRO A 78 13.87 11.54 -5.96
CA PRO A 78 12.72 11.37 -6.82
C PRO A 78 11.73 12.52 -6.69
N GLU A 79 11.02 12.82 -7.78
CA GLU A 79 9.73 13.47 -7.70
C GLU A 79 8.72 12.50 -7.09
N MET A 80 7.75 13.04 -6.34
CA MET A 80 6.82 12.19 -5.60
C MET A 80 5.39 12.68 -5.73
N PHE A 81 4.45 11.76 -5.72
CA PHE A 81 3.01 12.02 -5.72
C PHE A 81 2.30 11.10 -4.75
N LEU A 82 1.34 11.63 -4.00
CA LEU A 82 0.49 10.86 -3.12
C LEU A 82 -0.92 10.81 -3.69
N GLY A 83 -1.50 9.63 -3.76
CA GLY A 83 -2.87 9.43 -4.22
C GLY A 83 -3.59 8.33 -3.48
N SER A 84 -4.90 8.46 -3.38
CA SER A 84 -5.79 7.45 -2.85
C SER A 84 -7.14 7.54 -3.53
N PRO A 85 -7.78 6.41 -3.88
CA PRO A 85 -9.17 6.41 -4.29
C PRO A 85 -10.07 6.75 -3.10
N VAL A 86 -11.07 7.59 -3.35
CA VAL A 86 -12.14 7.91 -2.40
C VAL A 86 -13.42 7.26 -2.89
N CYS A 87 -14.15 6.59 -2.01
CA CYS A 87 -15.29 5.76 -2.33
C CYS A 87 -16.48 6.06 -1.43
N ALA A 88 -17.66 6.10 -2.02
CA ALA A 88 -18.94 6.26 -1.34
C ALA A 88 -20.07 5.67 -2.18
N GLY A 89 -21.24 5.49 -1.55
CA GLY A 89 -22.48 5.06 -2.21
C GLY A 89 -22.53 3.57 -2.53
N PRO A 90 -23.70 3.05 -2.96
CA PRO A 90 -23.98 1.61 -3.06
C PRO A 90 -23.20 0.90 -4.18
N ASP A 91 -22.78 1.61 -5.22
CA ASP A 91 -22.15 1.03 -6.41
C ASP A 91 -20.61 1.12 -6.37
N SER A 92 -20.03 1.43 -5.19
CA SER A 92 -18.58 1.56 -5.05
C SER A 92 -17.87 0.22 -5.30
N PRO A 93 -16.88 0.16 -6.20
CA PRO A 93 -16.08 -1.04 -6.44
C PRO A 93 -15.19 -1.39 -5.24
N MET A 94 -15.04 -0.48 -4.28
CA MET A 94 -14.18 -0.65 -3.12
C MET A 94 -14.63 -1.81 -2.22
N TYR A 95 -15.93 -2.08 -2.12
CA TYR A 95 -16.42 -3.20 -1.30
C TYR A 95 -15.83 -4.53 -1.74
N ARG A 96 -15.86 -4.78 -3.07
CA ARG A 96 -15.24 -5.97 -3.65
C ARG A 96 -13.73 -5.96 -3.50
N TYR A 97 -13.08 -4.82 -3.73
CA TYR A 97 -11.63 -4.68 -3.58
C TYR A 97 -11.18 -5.02 -2.16
N ILE A 98 -11.85 -4.49 -1.13
CA ILE A 98 -11.55 -4.80 0.28
C ILE A 98 -11.78 -6.28 0.56
N ALA A 99 -12.91 -6.85 0.14
CA ALA A 99 -13.23 -8.25 0.36
C ALA A 99 -12.19 -9.19 -0.27
N GLU A 100 -11.76 -8.92 -1.50
CA GLU A 100 -10.73 -9.72 -2.18
C GLU A 100 -9.33 -9.53 -1.56
N THR A 101 -9.02 -8.34 -1.07
CA THR A 101 -7.79 -8.10 -0.30
C THR A 101 -7.79 -8.95 0.97
N VAL A 102 -8.86 -8.92 1.73
CA VAL A 102 -9.02 -9.73 2.95
C VAL A 102 -8.99 -11.23 2.61
N ARG A 103 -9.66 -11.66 1.54
CA ARG A 103 -9.61 -13.05 1.06
C ARG A 103 -8.18 -13.52 0.78
N SER A 104 -7.39 -12.68 0.13
CA SER A 104 -6.00 -13.02 -0.19
C SER A 104 -5.10 -13.11 1.05
N LEU A 105 -5.44 -12.39 2.10
CA LEU A 105 -4.69 -12.38 3.36
C LEU A 105 -5.20 -13.40 4.38
N LEU A 106 -6.39 -13.98 4.17
CA LEU A 106 -7.03 -14.88 5.13
C LEU A 106 -6.13 -16.05 5.59
N PRO A 107 -5.39 -16.76 4.72
CA PRO A 107 -4.48 -17.80 5.17
C PRO A 107 -3.39 -17.29 6.12
N MET A 108 -2.92 -16.05 5.92
CA MET A 108 -1.94 -15.43 6.81
C MET A 108 -2.58 -14.97 8.12
N MET A 109 -3.82 -14.45 8.07
CA MET A 109 -4.58 -14.09 9.27
C MET A 109 -4.76 -15.29 10.19
N GLU A 110 -5.14 -16.44 9.63
CA GLU A 110 -5.28 -17.70 10.38
C GLU A 110 -3.95 -18.19 10.92
N TYR A 111 -2.90 -18.17 10.09
CA TYR A 111 -1.56 -18.60 10.50
C TYR A 111 -1.02 -17.80 11.69
N TYR A 112 -1.26 -16.48 11.71
CA TYR A 112 -0.82 -15.60 12.79
C TYR A 112 -1.82 -15.49 13.95
N GLY A 113 -2.98 -16.14 13.85
CA GLY A 113 -4.04 -16.04 14.87
C GLY A 113 -4.70 -14.66 14.97
N VAL A 114 -4.70 -13.88 13.88
CA VAL A 114 -5.29 -12.54 13.82
C VAL A 114 -6.82 -12.63 13.66
N ALA A 115 -7.30 -13.49 12.78
CA ALA A 115 -8.72 -13.75 12.56
C ALA A 115 -8.92 -15.10 11.86
N SER A 116 -10.05 -15.74 12.12
CA SER A 116 -10.45 -16.99 11.47
C SER A 116 -11.36 -16.75 10.27
N ALA A 117 -11.48 -17.74 9.38
CA ALA A 117 -12.42 -17.71 8.26
C ALA A 117 -13.88 -17.52 8.72
N GLU A 118 -14.24 -18.10 9.87
CA GLU A 118 -15.56 -17.98 10.48
C GLU A 118 -15.85 -16.54 10.94
N GLU A 119 -14.86 -15.85 11.54
CA GLU A 119 -15.00 -14.46 11.98
C GLU A 119 -15.06 -13.49 10.81
N VAL A 120 -14.26 -13.73 9.78
CA VAL A 120 -14.15 -12.85 8.60
C VAL A 120 -15.39 -12.98 7.74
N MET A 121 -15.89 -14.20 7.50
CA MET A 121 -17.05 -14.48 6.62
C MET A 121 -16.85 -13.83 5.24
N VAL A 122 -15.70 -14.11 4.60
CA VAL A 122 -15.23 -13.40 3.42
C VAL A 122 -16.16 -13.49 2.21
N ASP A 123 -16.96 -14.55 2.09
CA ASP A 123 -17.85 -14.76 0.95
C ASP A 123 -18.99 -13.74 0.86
N ASN A 124 -19.43 -13.20 1.98
CA ASN A 124 -20.45 -12.15 2.05
C ASN A 124 -19.91 -10.78 2.48
N LEU A 125 -18.59 -10.65 2.61
CA LEU A 125 -17.96 -9.47 3.18
C LEU A 125 -18.22 -8.19 2.36
N ALA A 126 -18.19 -8.29 1.04
CA ALA A 126 -18.47 -7.15 0.15
C ALA A 126 -19.90 -6.61 0.36
N ASP A 127 -20.88 -7.49 0.48
CA ASP A 127 -22.27 -7.09 0.72
C ASP A 127 -22.48 -6.50 2.10
N ARG A 128 -21.84 -7.06 3.13
CA ARG A 128 -21.89 -6.52 4.50
C ARG A 128 -21.31 -5.12 4.55
N LEU A 129 -20.15 -4.89 3.94
CA LEU A 129 -19.53 -3.55 3.83
C LEU A 129 -20.44 -2.58 3.10
N ARG A 130 -21.01 -2.98 1.96
CA ARG A 130 -21.93 -2.14 1.19
C ARG A 130 -23.13 -1.72 2.03
N ILE A 131 -23.76 -2.66 2.73
CA ILE A 131 -24.94 -2.40 3.58
C ILE A 131 -24.58 -1.43 4.70
N GLU A 132 -23.54 -1.71 5.46
CA GLU A 132 -23.15 -0.92 6.64
C GLU A 132 -22.69 0.49 6.24
N MET A 133 -21.79 0.60 5.27
CA MET A 133 -21.26 1.89 4.81
C MET A 133 -22.32 2.75 4.13
N THR A 134 -23.22 2.15 3.35
CA THR A 134 -24.32 2.89 2.70
C THR A 134 -25.32 3.39 3.73
N ALA A 135 -25.71 2.55 4.71
CA ALA A 135 -26.63 2.93 5.77
C ALA A 135 -26.08 4.09 6.63
N ALA A 136 -24.79 4.11 6.89
CA ALA A 136 -24.13 5.16 7.66
C ALA A 136 -23.77 6.42 6.80
N GLY A 137 -23.91 6.36 5.48
CA GLY A 137 -23.44 7.42 4.60
C GLY A 137 -21.91 7.58 4.59
N THR A 138 -21.18 6.49 4.86
CA THR A 138 -19.73 6.51 5.01
C THR A 138 -19.03 6.80 3.69
N VAL A 139 -18.13 7.78 3.71
CA VAL A 139 -17.09 7.99 2.69
C VAL A 139 -15.80 7.38 3.19
N CYS A 140 -15.09 6.60 2.39
CA CYS A 140 -13.79 6.08 2.77
C CYS A 140 -12.71 6.43 1.75
N ALA A 141 -11.53 6.75 2.24
CA ALA A 141 -10.29 6.77 1.47
C ALA A 141 -9.53 5.48 1.77
N ALA A 142 -9.13 4.77 0.72
CA ALA A 142 -8.22 3.64 0.86
C ALA A 142 -6.88 4.11 1.44
N PRO A 143 -6.03 3.21 1.97
CA PRO A 143 -4.65 3.54 2.25
C PRO A 143 -4.00 4.21 1.06
N CYS A 144 -3.26 5.29 1.30
CA CYS A 144 -2.63 6.04 0.23
C CYS A 144 -1.46 5.28 -0.39
N LEU A 145 -1.18 5.59 -1.64
CA LEU A 145 0.01 5.14 -2.34
C LEU A 145 0.89 6.36 -2.63
N ILE A 146 2.17 6.26 -2.31
CA ILE A 146 3.16 7.24 -2.75
C ILE A 146 3.90 6.66 -3.95
N GLY A 147 3.74 7.31 -5.11
CA GLY A 147 4.57 7.11 -6.27
C GLY A 147 5.82 7.98 -6.18
N ALA A 148 6.97 7.42 -6.54
CA ALA A 148 8.24 8.11 -6.60
C ALA A 148 8.95 7.78 -7.89
N TRP A 149 9.50 8.78 -8.61
CA TRP A 149 10.18 8.56 -9.88
C TRP A 149 11.38 9.49 -10.07
N THR A 150 12.38 8.96 -10.74
CA THR A 150 13.55 9.74 -11.17
C THR A 150 14.08 9.19 -12.49
N ARG A 151 14.96 9.96 -13.15
CA ARG A 151 15.74 9.45 -14.29
C ARG A 151 17.12 9.03 -13.82
N LYS A 152 17.59 7.89 -14.33
CA LYS A 152 18.97 7.49 -14.13
C LYS A 152 19.89 8.49 -14.82
N LEU A 153 20.86 9.03 -14.07
CA LEU A 153 21.87 9.93 -14.63
C LEU A 153 22.80 9.18 -15.57
N ASP A 154 23.35 9.90 -16.54
CA ASP A 154 24.47 9.40 -17.36
C ASP A 154 25.70 9.30 -16.48
N SER A 155 26.39 8.18 -16.53
CA SER A 155 27.60 7.91 -15.74
C SER A 155 28.74 8.88 -16.04
N ASP A 156 28.68 9.59 -17.15
CA ASP A 156 29.76 10.47 -17.64
C ASP A 156 29.69 11.90 -17.07
N LEU A 157 28.60 12.27 -16.35
CA LEU A 157 28.46 13.61 -15.76
C LEU A 157 29.18 13.78 -14.41
N PHE A 158 29.77 12.76 -13.85
CA PHE A 158 30.46 12.79 -12.55
C PHE A 158 32.00 12.66 -12.65
N GLN A 159 32.60 12.73 -13.85
CA GLN A 159 34.06 12.72 -14.00
C GLN A 159 34.70 14.12 -14.05
N GLU A 160 33.92 15.20 -13.96
CA GLU A 160 34.41 16.58 -13.93
C GLU A 160 33.89 17.33 -12.68
N ALA A 161 34.36 16.97 -11.48
CA ALA A 161 34.29 17.81 -10.30
C ALA A 161 35.39 17.45 -9.31
#